data_d9507c54d5485cf7debd38c6b092727c
#
_entry.id   d9507c54d5485cf7debd38c6b092727c
#
_cell.length_a   1.000
_cell.length_b   1.000
_cell.length_c   1.000
_cell.angle_alpha   90.00
_cell.angle_beta   90.00
_cell.angle_gamma   90.00
#
_symmetry.space_group_name_H-M   'P 1'
#
loop_
_entity.id
_entity.type
_entity.pdbx_description
1 polymer ?
#
loop_
_entity_poly.entity_id
_entity_poly.type
_entity_poly.pdbx_seq_one_letter_code
_entity_poly.pdbx_strand_id
1 'polypeptide(L)'
;MALSEPVLTGPGAGRTVTHGGGTSAELKLVGEQSGGDWAVVEWRVRAGEEPPVHTHTREDEALYVLEGAITAYVGDEKVEVEAGSYAALPKNVPHGLIVRSEEARLLVTLEPAGAEYLLVPRDDSDADPAKFGLIVHAAAQAI
;
A
#
# COMPACT_ATOMS: atom_id res chain seq x y z
N MET A 1 0.48 -1.71 -21.42
CA MET A 1 0.29 -0.44 -22.11
C MET A 1 -0.03 0.66 -21.12
N ALA A 2 0.70 1.74 -21.19
CA ALA A 2 0.52 2.89 -20.30
C ALA A 2 -0.85 3.56 -20.49
N LEU A 3 -1.01 4.74 -19.90
CA LEU A 3 -2.24 5.52 -20.02
C LEU A 3 -2.60 5.81 -21.48
N SER A 4 -3.87 5.68 -21.82
CA SER A 4 -4.41 6.11 -23.09
C SER A 4 -4.99 7.53 -23.03
N GLU A 5 -5.26 8.00 -21.83
CA GLU A 5 -5.81 9.34 -21.58
C GLU A 5 -5.40 9.83 -20.19
N PRO A 6 -5.46 11.15 -19.91
CA PRO A 6 -5.17 11.65 -18.58
C PRO A 6 -6.16 11.12 -17.54
N VAL A 7 -5.65 10.85 -16.32
CA VAL A 7 -6.49 10.46 -15.18
C VAL A 7 -6.33 11.51 -14.10
N LEU A 8 -7.43 12.13 -13.68
CA LEU A 8 -7.45 13.14 -12.64
C LEU A 8 -8.38 12.67 -11.53
N THR A 9 -7.82 12.40 -10.36
CA THR A 9 -8.58 11.97 -9.19
C THR A 9 -8.36 12.98 -8.07
N GLY A 10 -9.35 13.84 -7.86
CA GLY A 10 -9.31 14.87 -6.82
C GLY A 10 -9.39 14.29 -5.41
N PRO A 11 -9.26 15.14 -4.39
CA PRO A 11 -9.34 14.70 -3.00
C PRO A 11 -10.68 13.98 -2.72
N GLY A 12 -10.61 12.76 -2.20
CA GLY A 12 -11.79 11.98 -1.87
C GLY A 12 -12.61 11.49 -3.07
N ALA A 13 -12.17 11.73 -4.30
CA ALA A 13 -12.94 11.38 -5.50
C ALA A 13 -12.78 9.93 -5.91
N GLY A 14 -11.72 9.26 -5.47
CA GLY A 14 -11.51 7.85 -5.72
C GLY A 14 -12.36 6.96 -4.83
N ARG A 15 -12.51 5.70 -5.23
CA ARG A 15 -13.21 4.73 -4.38
C ARG A 15 -12.42 4.54 -3.09
N THR A 16 -13.10 4.62 -1.96
CA THR A 16 -12.50 4.60 -0.62
C THR A 16 -13.10 3.51 0.23
N VAL A 17 -12.25 2.85 1.03
CA VAL A 17 -12.66 1.86 2.03
C VAL A 17 -12.06 2.25 3.36
N THR A 18 -12.82 2.08 4.45
CA THR A 18 -12.35 2.30 5.82
C THR A 18 -12.39 0.97 6.56
N HIS A 19 -11.30 0.69 7.28
CA HIS A 19 -11.15 -0.53 8.09
C HIS A 19 -10.90 -0.17 9.55
N GLY A 20 -11.21 -1.12 10.44
CA GLY A 20 -10.88 -1.04 11.85
C GLY A 20 -11.30 0.26 12.49
N GLY A 21 -10.39 0.90 13.22
CA GLY A 21 -10.62 2.13 13.97
C GLY A 21 -10.45 3.41 13.17
N GLY A 22 -10.25 3.33 11.84
CA GLY A 22 -10.12 4.52 11.02
C GLY A 22 -9.04 4.48 9.96
N THR A 23 -8.37 3.34 9.81
CA THR A 23 -7.48 3.12 8.65
C THR A 23 -8.31 3.15 7.38
N SER A 24 -7.88 3.91 6.39
CA SER A 24 -8.62 4.06 5.14
C SER A 24 -7.68 4.06 3.95
N ALA A 25 -8.22 3.67 2.80
CA ALA A 25 -7.48 3.68 1.54
C ALA A 25 -8.37 4.21 0.43
N GLU A 26 -7.80 5.02 -0.45
CA GLU A 26 -8.48 5.60 -1.60
C GLU A 26 -7.71 5.28 -2.86
N LEU A 27 -8.39 4.74 -3.87
CA LEU A 27 -7.81 4.48 -5.18
C LEU A 27 -7.60 5.80 -5.93
N LYS A 28 -6.36 6.10 -6.30
CA LYS A 28 -6.02 7.29 -7.10
C LYS A 28 -5.84 6.95 -8.57
N LEU A 29 -5.29 5.76 -8.85
CA LEU A 29 -5.11 5.23 -10.19
C LEU A 29 -5.23 3.71 -10.10
N VAL A 30 -6.03 3.12 -10.96
CA VAL A 30 -6.21 1.66 -11.01
C VAL A 30 -5.62 1.07 -12.28
N GLY A 31 -5.34 -0.24 -12.25
CA GLY A 31 -4.76 -0.94 -13.38
C GLY A 31 -5.58 -0.84 -14.66
N GLU A 32 -6.89 -0.82 -14.56
CA GLU A 32 -7.78 -0.67 -15.71
C GLU A 32 -7.56 0.67 -16.45
N GLN A 33 -7.10 1.69 -15.72
CA GLN A 33 -6.81 3.02 -16.31
C GLN A 33 -5.41 3.08 -16.90
N SER A 34 -4.44 2.35 -16.32
CA SER A 34 -3.03 2.41 -16.73
C SER A 34 -2.63 1.29 -17.68
N GLY A 35 -3.58 0.48 -18.15
CA GLY A 35 -3.26 -0.71 -18.95
C GLY A 35 -2.51 -1.78 -18.16
N GLY A 36 -2.64 -1.77 -16.84
CA GLY A 36 -1.99 -2.72 -15.95
C GLY A 36 -0.58 -2.31 -15.51
N ASP A 37 -0.06 -1.17 -15.96
CA ASP A 37 1.34 -0.81 -15.73
C ASP A 37 1.61 -0.38 -14.29
N TRP A 38 0.70 0.37 -13.65
CA TRP A 38 0.84 0.73 -12.25
C TRP A 38 -0.50 1.15 -11.64
N ALA A 39 -0.53 1.16 -10.31
CA ALA A 39 -1.65 1.66 -9.53
C ALA A 39 -1.15 2.57 -8.42
N VAL A 40 -1.99 3.50 -7.98
CA VAL A 40 -1.66 4.43 -6.91
C VAL A 40 -2.81 4.45 -5.91
N VAL A 41 -2.46 4.30 -4.62
CA VAL A 41 -3.41 4.30 -3.51
C VAL A 41 -2.94 5.31 -2.47
N GLU A 42 -3.82 6.17 -2.02
CA GLU A 42 -3.56 6.98 -0.83
C GLU A 42 -4.05 6.21 0.37
N TRP A 43 -3.14 5.90 1.30
CA TRP A 43 -3.40 5.03 2.43
C TRP A 43 -3.18 5.78 3.73
N ARG A 44 -4.20 5.81 4.57
CA ARG A 44 -4.14 6.40 5.90
C ARG A 44 -4.17 5.26 6.91
N VAL A 45 -3.03 5.01 7.56
CA VAL A 45 -2.84 3.89 8.49
C VAL A 45 -2.76 4.41 9.90
N ARG A 46 -3.61 3.90 10.77
CA ARG A 46 -3.55 4.19 12.20
C ARG A 46 -2.56 3.25 12.89
N ALA A 47 -1.87 3.78 13.89
CA ALA A 47 -0.97 2.97 14.71
C ALA A 47 -1.75 1.79 15.33
N GLY A 48 -1.19 0.60 15.23
CA GLY A 48 -1.83 -0.63 15.71
C GLY A 48 -2.70 -1.34 14.69
N GLU A 49 -2.93 -0.74 13.52
CA GLU A 49 -3.75 -1.31 12.45
C GLU A 49 -2.93 -1.67 11.20
N GLU A 50 -1.63 -1.77 11.35
CA GLU A 50 -0.74 -2.12 10.26
C GLU A 50 -0.99 -3.56 9.78
N PRO A 51 -0.82 -3.83 8.47
CA PRO A 51 -0.95 -5.19 7.96
C PRO A 51 0.21 -6.06 8.46
N PRO A 52 0.06 -7.38 8.40
CA PRO A 52 1.17 -8.28 8.75
C PRO A 52 2.33 -8.12 7.79
N VAL A 53 3.52 -8.54 8.23
CA VAL A 53 4.70 -8.62 7.37
C VAL A 53 4.38 -9.57 6.20
N HIS A 54 4.69 -9.16 4.99
CA HIS A 54 4.32 -9.89 3.78
C HIS A 54 5.33 -9.70 2.66
N THR A 55 5.21 -10.54 1.64
CA THR A 55 6.01 -10.46 0.42
C THR A 55 5.09 -10.33 -0.77
N HIS A 56 5.31 -9.31 -1.60
CA HIS A 56 4.68 -9.19 -2.90
C HIS A 56 5.49 -10.00 -3.91
N THR A 57 4.88 -10.98 -4.56
CA THR A 57 5.57 -11.82 -5.54
C THR A 57 5.40 -11.32 -6.97
N ARG A 58 4.58 -10.31 -7.20
CA ARG A 58 4.23 -9.85 -8.55
C ARG A 58 4.66 -8.42 -8.84
N GLU A 59 4.75 -7.58 -7.82
CA GLU A 59 4.97 -6.14 -7.99
C GLU A 59 6.03 -5.57 -7.08
N ASP A 60 6.66 -4.50 -7.54
CA ASP A 60 7.40 -3.60 -6.66
C ASP A 60 6.40 -2.62 -6.03
N GLU A 61 6.71 -2.16 -4.82
CA GLU A 61 5.89 -1.20 -4.11
C GLU A 61 6.75 0.00 -3.72
N ALA A 62 6.18 1.19 -3.84
CA ALA A 62 6.84 2.40 -3.37
C ALA A 62 5.92 3.14 -2.41
N LEU A 63 6.51 3.71 -1.37
CA LEU A 63 5.80 4.50 -0.37
C LEU A 63 6.39 5.91 -0.35
N TYR A 64 5.55 6.91 -0.47
CA TYR A 64 5.90 8.29 -0.16
C TYR A 64 5.12 8.72 1.07
N VAL A 65 5.80 9.13 2.13
CA VAL A 65 5.15 9.54 3.37
C VAL A 65 4.68 10.99 3.22
N LEU A 66 3.36 11.18 3.24
CA LEU A 66 2.74 12.50 3.15
C LEU A 66 2.62 13.15 4.51
N GLU A 67 2.25 12.38 5.54
CA GLU A 67 2.11 12.83 6.91
C GLU A 67 2.47 11.70 7.87
N GLY A 68 3.01 12.07 9.04
CA GLY A 68 3.35 11.11 10.07
C GLY A 68 4.73 10.50 9.91
N ALA A 69 4.98 9.41 10.63
CA ALA A 69 6.26 8.72 10.63
C ALA A 69 6.05 7.21 10.77
N ILE A 70 6.87 6.44 10.07
CA ILE A 70 6.85 4.98 10.15
C ILE A 70 8.25 4.42 10.32
N THR A 71 8.34 3.21 10.87
CA THR A 71 9.52 2.37 10.74
C THR A 71 9.21 1.33 9.69
N ALA A 72 9.99 1.29 8.61
CA ALA A 72 9.86 0.29 7.56
C ALA A 72 10.86 -0.84 7.81
N TYR A 73 10.39 -2.07 7.66
CA TYR A 73 11.21 -3.28 7.75
C TYR A 73 11.23 -3.89 6.35
N VAL A 74 12.42 -3.99 5.76
CA VAL A 74 12.59 -4.49 4.39
C VAL A 74 13.73 -5.52 4.41
N GLY A 75 13.38 -6.80 4.27
CA GLY A 75 14.35 -7.87 4.47
C GLY A 75 14.92 -7.79 5.89
N ASP A 76 16.24 -7.68 5.99
CA ASP A 76 16.95 -7.53 7.27
C ASP A 76 17.16 -6.07 7.67
N GLU A 77 16.71 -5.13 6.85
CA GLU A 77 16.92 -3.71 7.11
C GLU A 77 15.75 -3.09 7.86
N LYS A 78 16.09 -2.11 8.69
CA LYS A 78 15.12 -1.32 9.45
C LYS A 78 15.41 0.16 9.16
N VAL A 79 14.40 0.88 8.65
CA VAL A 79 14.57 2.26 8.22
C VAL A 79 13.49 3.14 8.82
N GLU A 80 13.89 4.25 9.43
CA GLU A 80 12.95 5.27 9.88
C GLU A 80 12.57 6.16 8.69
N VAL A 81 11.27 6.32 8.45
CA VAL A 81 10.74 7.04 7.29
C VAL A 81 9.74 8.08 7.79
N GLU A 82 10.06 9.34 7.59
CA GLU A 82 9.22 10.47 8.01
C GLU A 82 8.60 11.18 6.81
N ALA A 83 7.72 12.14 7.08
CA ALA A 83 7.06 12.92 6.04
C ALA A 83 8.10 13.53 5.08
N GLY A 84 7.84 13.39 3.77
CA GLY A 84 8.76 13.82 2.73
C GLY A 84 9.75 12.74 2.28
N SER A 85 9.75 11.58 2.93
CA SER A 85 10.65 10.46 2.57
C SER A 85 9.98 9.49 1.60
N TYR A 86 10.81 8.83 0.81
CA TYR A 86 10.40 7.83 -0.18
C TYR A 86 11.10 6.51 0.11
N ALA A 87 10.35 5.42 0.03
CA ALA A 87 10.90 4.07 0.19
C ALA A 87 10.44 3.20 -0.98
N ALA A 88 11.39 2.53 -1.63
CA ALA A 88 11.10 1.56 -2.69
C ALA A 88 11.30 0.16 -2.11
N LEU A 89 10.27 -0.67 -2.22
CA LEU A 89 10.23 -2.01 -1.64
C LEU A 89 10.20 -3.02 -2.80
N PRO A 90 11.31 -3.74 -3.04
CA PRO A 90 11.35 -4.65 -4.19
C PRO A 90 10.45 -5.86 -3.98
N LYS A 91 9.89 -6.37 -5.07
CA LYS A 91 9.15 -7.63 -5.03
C LYS A 91 10.05 -8.76 -4.54
N ASN A 92 9.43 -9.80 -3.99
CA ASN A 92 10.10 -10.99 -3.45
C ASN A 92 10.94 -10.74 -2.20
N VAL A 93 10.87 -9.54 -1.60
CA VAL A 93 11.54 -9.23 -0.34
C VAL A 93 10.48 -8.98 0.73
N PRO A 94 10.51 -9.71 1.86
CA PRO A 94 9.56 -9.49 2.95
C PRO A 94 9.65 -8.07 3.48
N HIS A 95 8.50 -7.44 3.71
CA HIS A 95 8.47 -6.11 4.30
C HIS A 95 7.24 -5.90 5.19
N GLY A 96 7.34 -4.89 6.02
CA GLY A 96 6.28 -4.44 6.90
C GLY A 96 6.56 -3.04 7.38
N LEU A 97 5.63 -2.46 8.10
CA LEU A 97 5.81 -1.15 8.69
C LEU A 97 5.13 -1.05 10.06
N ILE A 98 5.66 -0.19 10.88
CA ILE A 98 5.05 0.20 12.16
C ILE A 98 4.85 1.71 12.12
N VAL A 99 3.64 2.16 12.35
CA VAL A 99 3.33 3.59 12.45
C VAL A 99 3.79 4.11 13.80
N ARG A 100 4.62 5.16 13.79
CA ARG A 100 5.21 5.74 15.00
C ARG A 100 4.46 6.99 15.49
N SER A 101 3.69 7.61 14.62
CA SER A 101 2.75 8.68 14.96
C SER A 101 1.38 8.08 15.30
N GLU A 102 0.39 8.93 15.57
CA GLU A 102 -0.99 8.45 15.75
C GLU A 102 -1.51 7.77 14.50
N GLU A 103 -1.22 8.36 13.35
CA GLU A 103 -1.49 7.77 12.03
C GLU A 103 -0.43 8.25 11.04
N ALA A 104 -0.31 7.56 9.93
CA ALA A 104 0.53 7.97 8.80
C ALA A 104 -0.32 8.02 7.53
N ARG A 105 -0.06 9.01 6.68
CA ARG A 105 -0.69 9.11 5.37
C ARG A 105 0.38 8.87 4.31
N LEU A 106 0.17 7.85 3.51
CA LEU A 106 1.15 7.35 2.55
C LEU A 106 0.56 7.38 1.15
N LEU A 107 1.39 7.73 0.17
CA LEU A 107 1.07 7.48 -1.22
C LEU A 107 1.77 6.19 -1.64
N VAL A 108 0.99 5.19 -1.99
CA VAL A 108 1.48 3.85 -2.35
C VAL A 108 1.40 3.69 -3.85
N THR A 109 2.51 3.29 -4.48
CA THR A 109 2.55 2.95 -5.90
C THR A 109 2.89 1.47 -6.04
N LEU A 110 2.14 0.78 -6.89
CA LEU A 110 2.32 -0.65 -7.19
C LEU A 110 2.61 -0.79 -8.68
N GLU A 111 3.68 -1.49 -9.03
CA GLU A 111 4.12 -1.66 -10.41
C GLU A 111 4.60 -3.10 -10.64
N PRO A 112 3.90 -3.91 -11.47
CA PRO A 112 2.64 -3.58 -12.15
C PRO A 112 1.45 -3.44 -11.22
N ALA A 113 0.33 -2.98 -11.76
CA ALA A 113 -0.93 -2.88 -11.03
C ALA A 113 -1.52 -4.28 -10.73
N GLY A 114 -2.48 -4.32 -9.83
CA GLY A 114 -3.25 -5.52 -9.45
C GLY A 114 -3.52 -5.57 -7.96
N ALA A 115 -2.51 -5.33 -7.13
CA ALA A 115 -2.63 -5.46 -5.68
C ALA A 115 -3.31 -4.26 -5.00
N GLU A 116 -3.68 -3.22 -5.72
CA GLU A 116 -4.47 -2.10 -5.17
C GLU A 116 -5.79 -2.58 -4.56
N TYR A 117 -6.32 -3.68 -5.05
CA TYR A 117 -7.56 -4.28 -4.56
C TYR A 117 -7.40 -5.05 -3.25
N LEU A 118 -6.17 -5.24 -2.77
CA LEU A 118 -5.94 -5.67 -1.39
C LEU A 118 -6.29 -4.55 -0.41
N LEU A 119 -5.92 -3.32 -0.75
CA LEU A 119 -6.19 -2.15 0.09
C LEU A 119 -7.62 -1.66 -0.05
N VAL A 120 -8.18 -1.74 -1.27
CA VAL A 120 -9.55 -1.30 -1.58
C VAL A 120 -10.27 -2.44 -2.30
N PRO A 121 -10.75 -3.47 -1.58
CA PRO A 121 -11.42 -4.63 -2.18
C PRO A 121 -12.64 -4.24 -3.01
N ARG A 122 -12.82 -4.91 -4.15
CA ARG A 122 -14.00 -4.72 -5.00
C ARG A 122 -15.21 -5.47 -4.45
N ASP A 123 -14.95 -6.64 -3.85
CA ASP A 123 -15.93 -7.50 -3.21
C ASP A 123 -15.20 -8.49 -2.28
N ASP A 124 -15.93 -9.42 -1.66
CA ASP A 124 -15.36 -10.39 -0.73
C ASP A 124 -14.31 -11.30 -1.35
N SER A 125 -14.31 -11.46 -2.68
CA SER A 125 -13.31 -12.30 -3.36
C SER A 125 -11.90 -11.70 -3.29
N ASP A 126 -11.77 -10.42 -3.00
CA ASP A 126 -10.48 -9.73 -2.86
C ASP A 126 -9.91 -9.85 -1.44
N ALA A 127 -10.58 -10.54 -0.53
CA ALA A 127 -10.09 -10.70 0.85
C ALA A 127 -8.93 -11.68 0.98
N ASP A 128 -8.72 -12.56 0.00
CA ASP A 128 -7.65 -13.55 0.04
C ASP A 128 -6.35 -12.97 -0.54
N PRO A 129 -5.32 -12.76 0.31
CA PRO A 129 -4.04 -12.23 -0.17
C PRO A 129 -3.38 -13.09 -1.26
N ALA A 130 -3.57 -14.41 -1.23
CA ALA A 130 -2.99 -15.32 -2.20
C ALA A 130 -3.49 -15.06 -3.62
N LYS A 131 -4.68 -14.50 -3.78
CA LYS A 131 -5.24 -14.09 -5.07
C LYS A 131 -4.32 -13.10 -5.79
N PHE A 132 -3.63 -12.26 -5.03
CA PHE A 132 -2.74 -11.22 -5.54
C PHE A 132 -1.27 -11.61 -5.47
N GLY A 133 -0.98 -12.88 -5.18
CA GLY A 133 0.39 -13.36 -5.07
C GLY A 133 1.10 -12.92 -3.80
N LEU A 134 0.36 -12.48 -2.79
CA LEU A 134 0.93 -12.04 -1.51
C LEU A 134 1.18 -13.25 -0.60
N ILE A 135 2.34 -13.27 0.05
CA ILE A 135 2.68 -14.26 1.07
C ILE A 135 2.69 -13.54 2.41
N VAL A 136 1.82 -13.94 3.32
CA VAL A 136 1.73 -13.34 4.66
C VAL A 136 2.63 -14.12 5.61
N HIS A 137 3.48 -13.42 6.39
CA HIS A 137 4.46 -14.03 7.28
C HIS A 137 4.08 -13.91 8.75
N ALA A 138 4.03 -12.69 9.30
CA ALA A 138 3.83 -12.47 10.72
C ALA A 138 3.11 -11.16 10.96
N ALA A 139 2.48 -11.02 12.12
CA ALA A 139 1.87 -9.76 12.52
C ALA A 139 2.92 -8.63 12.57
N ALA A 140 2.53 -7.41 12.19
CA ALA A 140 3.44 -6.27 12.17
C ALA A 140 4.10 -6.04 13.54
N GLN A 141 3.36 -6.20 14.62
CA GLN A 141 3.87 -6.00 15.99
C GLN A 141 4.92 -7.05 16.41
N ALA A 142 5.14 -8.08 15.61
CA ALA A 142 6.16 -9.10 15.88
C ALA A 142 7.53 -8.74 15.33
N ILE A 143 7.65 -7.64 14.57
CA ILE A 143 8.90 -7.21 13.96
C ILE A 143 9.67 -6.21 14.84
#